data_698baba49fdc8c2b11f913f4fd8696de
#
_entry.id   698baba49fdc8c2b11f913f4fd8696de
#
_cell.length_a   1.000
_cell.length_b   1.000
_cell.length_c   1.000
_cell.angle_alpha   90.00
_cell.angle_beta   90.00
_cell.angle_gamma   90.00
#
_symmetry.space_group_name_H-M   'P 1'
#
loop_
_entity.id
_entity.type
_entity.pdbx_description
1 polymer ?
#
loop_
_entity_poly.entity_id
_entity_poly.type
_entity_poly.pdbx_seq_one_letter_code
_entity_poly.pdbx_strand_id
1 'polypeptide(L)'
;ETGAGRSSQDGFYMREIGASAKSARCLGRLVEKERLAAGKTQVDLARQSGMTQTAVSVLERGGANPTLKTLERIADALGKNLVIKFE
;
A
#
# COMPACT_ATOMS: atom_id res chain seq x y z
N GLU A 1 -16.23 9.23 15.04
CA GLU A 1 -15.80 9.17 14.53
C GLU A 1 -15.28 9.22 14.05
N THR A 2 -15.47 9.28 14.15
CA THR A 2 -14.84 9.48 13.64
C THR A 2 -14.25 9.58 12.84
N GLY A 3 -14.05 9.89 12.95
CA GLY A 3 -13.61 10.31 11.90
C GLY A 3 -13.23 9.67 10.95
N ALA A 4 -13.26 9.10 11.17
CA ALA A 4 -12.80 8.54 10.40
C ALA A 4 -13.22 8.50 9.18
N GLY A 5 -13.78 8.28 8.98
CA GLY A 5 -14.08 7.94 7.83
C GLY A 5 -14.14 8.71 6.72
N ARG A 6 -14.10 9.85 6.86
CA ARG A 6 -14.29 10.53 5.88
C ARG A 6 -13.31 10.73 5.01
N SER A 7 -12.34 10.84 5.36
CA SER A 7 -11.32 11.25 4.50
C SER A 7 -10.92 10.27 3.52
N SER A 8 -11.66 9.35 3.33
CA SER A 8 -11.15 8.27 2.62
C SER A 8 -11.39 8.25 1.16
N GLN A 9 -11.74 9.30 0.58
CA GLN A 9 -12.08 9.25 -0.81
C GLN A 9 -10.92 9.21 -1.74
N ASP A 10 -9.82 9.77 -1.38
CA ASP A 10 -8.74 9.98 -2.31
C ASP A 10 -7.52 9.14 -2.11
N GLY A 11 -7.55 8.16 -1.29
CA GLY A 11 -6.38 7.36 -1.06
C GLY A 11 -6.53 5.97 -1.58
N PHE A 12 -5.55 5.14 -1.38
CA PHE A 12 -5.82 3.75 -1.56
C PHE A 12 -6.22 3.20 -0.20
N TYR A 13 -7.26 2.39 -0.21
CA TYR A 13 -7.80 1.88 1.01
C TYR A 13 -7.39 0.46 1.20
N MET A 14 -6.98 0.12 2.38
CA MET A 14 -6.63 -1.26 2.66
C MET A 14 -7.79 -2.17 2.37
N ARG A 15 -9.00 -1.71 2.56
CA ARG A 15 -10.16 -2.56 2.33
C ARG A 15 -10.59 -2.67 0.87
N GLU A 16 -9.96 -1.91 -0.03
CA GLU A 16 -10.38 -1.95 -1.42
C GLU A 16 -10.12 -3.27 -2.10
N ILE A 17 -9.30 -4.07 -1.52
CA ILE A 17 -9.06 -5.37 -2.09
C ILE A 17 -10.06 -6.39 -1.58
N GLY A 18 -11.14 -5.91 -1.00
CA GLY A 18 -12.21 -6.79 -0.61
C GLY A 18 -12.00 -7.47 0.72
N ALA A 19 -10.99 -7.10 1.42
CA ALA A 19 -10.71 -7.70 2.69
C ALA A 19 -10.15 -6.64 3.60
N SER A 20 -10.28 -6.84 4.86
CA SER A 20 -9.65 -5.92 5.77
C SER A 20 -8.15 -6.02 5.61
N ALA A 21 -7.43 -5.09 6.16
CA ALA A 21 -5.99 -5.12 6.10
C ALA A 21 -5.39 -6.13 7.07
N LYS A 22 -6.13 -7.16 7.40
CA LYS A 22 -5.66 -8.15 8.34
C LYS A 22 -4.58 -9.01 7.76
N SER A 23 -4.54 -9.14 6.48
CA SER A 23 -3.66 -10.10 5.85
C SER A 23 -2.55 -9.38 5.10
N ALA A 24 -1.33 -9.79 5.35
CA ALA A 24 -0.19 -9.26 4.61
C ALA A 24 -0.33 -9.55 3.12
N ARG A 25 -0.97 -10.66 2.77
CA ARG A 25 -1.19 -10.99 1.38
C ARG A 25 -2.14 -10.01 0.72
N CYS A 26 -3.20 -9.63 1.42
CA CYS A 26 -4.13 -8.65 0.88
C CYS A 26 -3.47 -7.30 0.69
N LEU A 27 -2.67 -6.91 1.65
CA LEU A 27 -1.94 -5.66 1.56
C LEU A 27 -0.96 -5.69 0.39
N GLY A 28 -0.26 -6.79 0.24
CA GLY A 28 0.69 -6.93 -0.87
C GLY A 28 0.01 -6.83 -2.21
N ARG A 29 -1.18 -7.43 -2.34
CA ARG A 29 -1.93 -7.35 -3.58
C ARG A 29 -2.40 -5.93 -3.87
N LEU A 30 -2.79 -5.20 -2.83
CA LEU A 30 -3.19 -3.82 -3.02
C LEU A 30 -2.02 -2.98 -3.51
N VAL A 31 -0.86 -3.16 -2.91
CA VAL A 31 0.33 -2.42 -3.33
C VAL A 31 0.66 -2.75 -4.78
N GLU A 32 0.62 -4.01 -5.14
CA GLU A 32 0.88 -4.41 -6.52
C GLU A 32 -0.12 -3.79 -7.48
N LYS A 33 -1.39 -3.83 -7.12
CA LYS A 33 -2.44 -3.27 -7.96
C LYS A 33 -2.22 -1.78 -8.18
N GLU A 34 -1.92 -1.05 -7.12
CA GLU A 34 -1.72 0.39 -7.23
C GLU A 34 -0.45 0.70 -8.02
N ARG A 35 0.59 -0.12 -7.84
CA ARG A 35 1.83 0.06 -8.58
C ARG A 35 1.60 -0.11 -10.07
N LEU A 36 0.91 -1.17 -10.44
CA LEU A 36 0.63 -1.45 -11.85
C LEU A 36 -0.27 -0.37 -12.45
N ALA A 37 -1.24 0.09 -11.68
CA ALA A 37 -2.12 1.16 -12.14
C ALA A 37 -1.35 2.46 -12.37
N ALA A 38 -0.27 2.67 -11.63
CA ALA A 38 0.58 3.84 -11.81
C ALA A 38 1.62 3.65 -12.90
N GLY A 39 1.66 2.49 -13.54
CA GLY A 39 2.62 2.23 -14.60
C GLY A 39 4.05 2.06 -14.12
N LYS A 40 4.24 1.64 -12.88
CA LYS A 40 5.56 1.53 -12.29
C LYS A 40 6.00 0.09 -12.16
N THR A 41 7.31 -0.13 -12.31
CA THR A 41 7.89 -1.44 -12.03
C THR A 41 8.21 -1.54 -10.55
N GLN A 42 8.54 -2.75 -10.10
CA GLN A 42 8.99 -2.92 -8.72
C GLN A 42 10.25 -2.11 -8.44
N VAL A 43 11.14 -2.02 -9.42
CA VAL A 43 12.36 -1.23 -9.27
C VAL A 43 12.02 0.25 -9.11
N ASP A 44 11.07 0.74 -9.92
CA ASP A 44 10.66 2.13 -9.81
C ASP A 44 10.09 2.43 -8.42
N LEU A 45 9.21 1.58 -7.96
CA LEU A 45 8.59 1.79 -6.66
C LEU A 45 9.64 1.72 -5.55
N ALA A 46 10.53 0.75 -5.65
CA ALA A 46 11.58 0.61 -4.64
C ALA A 46 12.44 1.87 -4.56
N ARG A 47 12.85 2.37 -5.73
CA ARG A 47 13.69 3.55 -5.75
C ARG A 47 12.96 4.75 -5.17
N GLN A 48 11.72 4.94 -5.52
CA GLN A 48 10.97 6.11 -5.09
C GLN A 48 10.53 6.03 -3.63
N SER A 49 10.41 4.84 -3.10
CA SER A 49 10.00 4.67 -1.71
C SER A 49 11.18 4.45 -0.75
N GLY A 50 12.39 4.41 -1.29
CA GLY A 50 13.56 4.19 -0.44
C GLY A 50 13.71 2.75 0.02
N MET A 51 13.18 1.81 -0.75
CA MET A 51 13.25 0.39 -0.43
C MET A 51 14.10 -0.32 -1.48
N THR A 52 14.43 -1.58 -1.22
CA THR A 52 15.06 -2.41 -2.24
C THR A 52 13.98 -3.08 -3.06
N GLN A 53 14.34 -3.49 -4.27
CA GLN A 53 13.39 -4.22 -5.09
C GLN A 53 12.99 -5.54 -4.42
N THR A 54 13.94 -6.20 -3.77
CA THR A 54 13.63 -7.43 -3.06
C THR A 54 12.58 -7.18 -1.99
N ALA A 55 12.69 -6.07 -1.26
CA ALA A 55 11.72 -5.75 -0.22
C ALA A 55 10.33 -5.52 -0.82
N VAL A 56 10.25 -4.81 -1.94
CA VAL A 56 8.97 -4.60 -2.62
C VAL A 56 8.40 -5.93 -3.10
N SER A 57 9.23 -6.78 -3.68
CA SER A 57 8.78 -8.07 -4.15
C SER A 57 8.22 -8.93 -3.03
N VAL A 58 8.93 -8.97 -1.91
CA VAL A 58 8.49 -9.75 -0.76
C VAL A 58 7.17 -9.20 -0.22
N LEU A 59 7.07 -7.88 -0.14
CA LEU A 59 5.85 -7.25 0.34
C LEU A 59 4.67 -7.60 -0.56
N GLU A 60 4.85 -7.53 -1.86
CA GLU A 60 3.75 -7.79 -2.78
C GLU A 60 3.30 -9.24 -2.75
N ARG A 61 4.18 -10.14 -2.37
CA ARG A 61 3.80 -11.55 -2.25
C ARG A 61 3.18 -11.88 -0.90
N GLY A 62 3.08 -10.90 -0.02
CA GLY A 62 2.50 -11.14 1.29
C GLY A 62 3.48 -11.72 2.28
N GLY A 63 4.78 -11.62 2.01
CA GLY A 63 5.80 -12.19 2.87
C GLY A 63 6.36 -11.25 3.90
N ALA A 64 5.78 -10.07 4.04
CA ALA A 64 6.31 -9.09 4.98
C ALA A 64 5.17 -8.38 5.69
N ASN A 65 5.48 -7.86 6.86
CA ASN A 65 4.55 -7.02 7.61
C ASN A 65 5.14 -5.64 7.66
N PRO A 66 4.79 -4.78 6.71
CA PRO A 66 5.38 -3.45 6.66
C PRO A 66 4.90 -2.60 7.82
N THR A 67 5.74 -1.67 8.23
CA THR A 67 5.33 -0.69 9.22
C THR A 67 4.46 0.36 8.57
N LEU A 68 3.77 1.12 9.39
CA LEU A 68 2.99 2.23 8.88
C LEU A 68 3.86 3.21 8.10
N LYS A 69 5.06 3.45 8.58
CA LYS A 69 5.97 4.37 7.91
C LYS A 69 6.33 3.87 6.51
N THR A 70 6.55 2.57 6.39
CA THR A 70 6.84 1.98 5.08
C THR A 70 5.66 2.15 4.14
N LEU A 71 4.45 1.95 4.65
CA LEU A 71 3.25 2.12 3.84
C LEU A 71 3.08 3.57 3.40
N GLU A 72 3.43 4.51 4.26
CA GLU A 72 3.37 5.92 3.89
C GLU A 72 4.35 6.25 2.77
N ARG A 73 5.54 5.68 2.83
CA ARG A 73 6.52 5.89 1.77
C ARG A 73 6.03 5.32 0.44
N ILE A 74 5.41 4.16 0.50
CA ILE A 74 4.87 3.53 -0.71
C ILE A 74 3.74 4.39 -1.27
N ALA A 75 2.85 4.87 -0.42
CA ALA A 75 1.76 5.71 -0.87
C ALA A 75 2.28 7.00 -1.51
N ASP A 76 3.28 7.61 -0.91
CA ASP A 76 3.89 8.80 -1.49
C ASP A 76 4.49 8.50 -2.85
N ALA A 77 5.18 7.39 -2.97
CA ALA A 77 5.80 7.02 -4.24
C ALA A 77 4.75 6.77 -5.33
N LEU A 78 3.57 6.36 -4.92
CA LEU A 78 2.48 6.13 -5.85
C LEU A 78 1.61 7.37 -6.07
N GLY A 79 1.92 8.46 -5.40
CA GLY A 79 1.15 9.69 -5.52
C GLY A 79 -0.21 9.60 -4.86
N LYS A 80 -0.31 8.79 -3.82
CA LYS A 80 -1.58 8.56 -3.15
C LYS A 80 -1.45 8.79 -1.66
N ASN A 81 -2.59 8.97 -1.02
CA ASN A 81 -2.64 9.09 0.43
C ASN A 81 -2.94 7.72 1.03
N LEU A 82 -2.27 7.41 2.11
CA LEU A 82 -2.56 6.18 2.83
C LEU A 82 -3.76 6.42 3.74
N VAL A 83 -4.77 5.57 3.61
CA VAL A 83 -5.95 5.66 4.44
C VAL A 83 -6.16 4.31 5.10
N ILE A 84 -6.30 4.30 6.42
CA ILE A 84 -6.52 3.09 7.18
C ILE A 84 -7.82 3.26 7.94
N LYS A 85 -8.71 2.30 7.81
CA LYS A 85 -9.99 2.36 8.48
C LYS A 85 -10.22 1.06 9.23
N PHE A 86 -10.91 1.19 10.34
CA PHE A 86 -11.38 0.03 11.08
C PHE A 86 -12.85 -0.14 10.74
N GLU A 87 -13.20 -1.31 10.37
CA GLU A 87 -14.55 -1.61 9.94
C GLU A 87 -15.36 -2.24 11.08
#